data_fd3f8a0551f215d72dc519b7a7698aad
#
_entry.id   fd3f8a0551f215d72dc519b7a7698aad
#
_cell.length_a   1.000
_cell.length_b   1.000
_cell.length_c   1.000
_cell.angle_alpha   90.00
_cell.angle_beta   90.00
_cell.angle_gamma   90.00
#
_symmetry.space_group_name_H-M   'P 1'
#
loop_
_entity.id
_entity.type
_entity.pdbx_description
1 polymer ?
#
loop_
_entity_poly.entity_id
_entity_poly.type
_entity_poly.pdbx_seq_one_letter_code
_entity_poly.pdbx_strand_id
1 'polypeptide(L)'
;KQLLEEQNIIEITQLDILRSKKEAIAYFSANTVDLIFMDIHLGDGKSLEIFEEIEVKTPIIFTTDYDEYALKVFKHFTIDYILKPFEDEDLYQALAKYETIRSNFDISLTLNTLATLENNSKTTTLHKIAVSNGHKLHLLNERDIAYFFASGKHLFITTNEDKTYIYDDTVKDLIAKL
;
A
#
# COMPACT_ATOMS: atom_id res chain seq x y z
N LYS A 1 13.20 15.49 -6.40
CA LYS A 1 12.34 16.19 -7.37
C LYS A 1 12.84 15.91 -8.79
N GLN A 2 14.09 16.23 -9.10
CA GLN A 2 14.65 16.06 -10.44
C GLN A 2 14.48 14.63 -10.97
N LEU A 3 14.81 13.60 -10.20
CA LEU A 3 14.64 12.20 -10.58
C LEU A 3 13.18 11.81 -10.88
N LEU A 4 12.22 12.39 -10.15
CA LEU A 4 10.81 12.16 -10.41
C LEU A 4 10.34 12.82 -11.72
N GLU A 5 10.96 13.90 -12.13
CA GLU A 5 10.65 14.60 -13.39
C GLU A 5 11.31 13.93 -14.62
N GLU A 6 12.43 13.21 -14.42
CA GLU A 6 13.19 12.53 -15.48
C GLU A 6 12.73 11.09 -15.77
N GLN A 7 11.95 10.49 -14.86
CA GLN A 7 11.44 9.13 -15.01
C GLN A 7 10.24 9.06 -15.97
N ASN A 8 10.03 7.88 -16.59
CA ASN A 8 8.93 7.59 -17.52
C ASN A 8 8.03 6.44 -17.04
N ILE A 9 8.06 6.12 -15.75
CA ILE A 9 7.31 4.99 -15.17
C ILE A 9 5.88 5.40 -14.82
N ILE A 10 5.72 6.61 -14.24
CA ILE A 10 4.42 7.19 -13.90
C ILE A 10 4.31 8.60 -14.49
N GLU A 11 3.10 9.00 -14.85
CA GLU A 11 2.81 10.38 -15.22
C GLU A 11 2.58 11.23 -13.99
N ILE A 12 3.32 12.34 -13.85
CA ILE A 12 3.19 13.28 -12.72
C ILE A 12 2.54 14.56 -13.24
N THR A 13 1.29 14.78 -12.89
CA THR A 13 0.54 15.99 -13.26
C THR A 13 0.74 17.13 -12.25
N GLN A 14 0.96 16.79 -10.99
CA GLN A 14 1.19 17.75 -9.91
C GLN A 14 2.17 17.17 -8.89
N LEU A 15 3.07 17.99 -8.38
CA LEU A 15 4.04 17.62 -7.34
C LEU A 15 4.10 18.71 -6.27
N ASP A 16 3.54 18.41 -5.09
CA ASP A 16 3.58 19.29 -3.93
C ASP A 16 4.66 18.86 -2.95
N ILE A 17 5.35 19.83 -2.36
CA ILE A 17 6.41 19.58 -1.38
C ILE A 17 6.00 20.17 -0.05
N LEU A 18 5.79 19.28 0.93
CA LEU A 18 5.46 19.60 2.31
C LEU A 18 6.71 19.45 3.17
N ARG A 19 6.99 20.42 4.04
CA ARG A 19 8.27 20.50 4.75
C ARG A 19 8.18 20.19 6.24
N SER A 20 6.97 20.00 6.75
CA SER A 20 6.73 19.74 8.15
C SER A 20 5.55 18.79 8.36
N LYS A 21 5.51 18.15 9.52
CA LYS A 21 4.39 17.33 9.96
C LYS A 21 3.09 18.14 9.99
N LYS A 22 3.14 19.35 10.55
CA LYS A 22 1.97 20.25 10.64
C LYS A 22 1.42 20.59 9.26
N GLU A 23 2.28 20.90 8.30
CA GLU A 23 1.91 21.19 6.92
C GLU A 23 1.29 19.95 6.25
N ALA A 24 1.86 18.77 6.45
CA ALA A 24 1.37 17.52 5.93
C ALA A 24 -0.03 17.17 6.48
N ILE A 25 -0.26 17.30 7.78
CA ILE A 25 -1.56 17.07 8.41
C ILE A 25 -2.62 17.99 7.81
N ALA A 26 -2.32 19.28 7.71
CA ALA A 26 -3.24 20.28 7.14
C ALA A 26 -3.57 19.96 5.67
N TYR A 27 -2.55 19.59 4.89
CA TYR A 27 -2.70 19.28 3.47
C TYR A 27 -3.53 18.01 3.26
N PHE A 28 -3.18 16.89 3.90
CA PHE A 28 -3.88 15.62 3.73
C PHE A 28 -5.29 15.60 4.32
N SER A 29 -5.59 16.50 5.28
CA SER A 29 -6.95 16.68 5.77
C SER A 29 -7.88 17.36 4.76
N ALA A 30 -7.33 18.08 3.78
CA ALA A 30 -8.09 18.86 2.80
C ALA A 30 -7.95 18.35 1.36
N ASN A 31 -6.92 17.53 1.06
CA ASN A 31 -6.59 17.09 -0.29
C ASN A 31 -6.36 15.59 -0.34
N THR A 32 -6.58 15.02 -1.53
CA THR A 32 -6.21 13.65 -1.87
C THR A 32 -5.05 13.67 -2.85
N VAL A 33 -4.14 12.71 -2.71
CA VAL A 33 -3.00 12.50 -3.61
C VAL A 33 -2.90 11.02 -3.95
N ASP A 34 -2.29 10.70 -5.08
CA ASP A 34 -2.21 9.31 -5.57
C ASP A 34 -1.02 8.56 -4.97
N LEU A 35 0.04 9.27 -4.60
CA LEU A 35 1.26 8.69 -4.02
C LEU A 35 1.95 9.71 -3.10
N ILE A 36 2.51 9.22 -2.01
CA ILE A 36 3.29 10.04 -1.06
C ILE A 36 4.72 9.50 -0.99
N PHE A 37 5.70 10.38 -1.17
CA PHE A 37 7.07 10.16 -0.72
C PHE A 37 7.25 10.80 0.64
N MET A 38 7.65 10.01 1.63
CA MET A 38 7.68 10.47 3.02
C MET A 38 9.01 10.15 3.68
N ASP A 39 9.70 11.19 4.16
CA ASP A 39 10.82 10.98 5.09
C ASP A 39 10.28 10.65 6.47
N ILE A 40 10.97 9.78 7.21
CA ILE A 40 10.64 9.46 8.61
C ILE A 40 10.90 10.66 9.53
N HIS A 41 11.98 11.42 9.29
CA HIS A 41 12.34 12.58 10.09
C HIS A 41 12.03 13.87 9.34
N LEU A 42 11.04 14.59 9.83
CA LEU A 42 10.69 15.94 9.37
C LEU A 42 11.28 16.98 10.33
N GLY A 43 11.31 18.22 9.89
CA GLY A 43 11.90 19.32 10.69
C GLY A 43 11.25 19.57 12.04
N ASP A 44 9.99 19.14 12.23
CA ASP A 44 9.16 19.33 13.42
C ASP A 44 8.74 18.00 14.10
N GLY A 45 9.34 16.86 13.74
CA GLY A 45 9.07 15.58 14.37
C GLY A 45 9.12 14.38 13.42
N LYS A 46 8.57 13.26 13.87
CA LYS A 46 8.50 12.04 13.05
C LYS A 46 7.24 12.03 12.20
N SER A 47 7.38 11.72 10.92
CA SER A 47 6.24 11.61 10.02
C SER A 47 5.23 10.52 10.44
N LEU A 48 5.69 9.49 11.14
CA LEU A 48 4.81 8.44 11.67
C LEU A 48 3.75 8.97 12.65
N GLU A 49 4.01 10.10 13.31
CA GLU A 49 3.05 10.75 14.20
C GLU A 49 1.85 11.35 13.45
N ILE A 50 1.98 11.58 12.13
CA ILE A 50 0.86 12.04 11.27
C ILE A 50 -0.29 11.03 11.31
N PHE A 51 0.02 9.74 11.31
CA PHE A 51 -0.96 8.66 11.31
C PHE A 51 -1.69 8.48 12.66
N GLU A 52 -1.19 9.10 13.71
CA GLU A 52 -1.88 9.16 15.01
C GLU A 52 -2.95 10.28 15.02
N GLU A 53 -2.79 11.29 14.14
CA GLU A 53 -3.66 12.46 14.08
C GLU A 53 -4.70 12.36 12.95
N ILE A 54 -4.34 11.75 11.81
CA ILE A 54 -5.22 11.61 10.63
C ILE A 54 -5.09 10.24 9.99
N GLU A 55 -6.17 9.76 9.38
CA GLU A 55 -6.16 8.57 8.55
C GLU A 55 -5.63 8.90 7.15
N VAL A 56 -4.52 8.27 6.74
CA VAL A 56 -3.94 8.40 5.40
C VAL A 56 -4.12 7.07 4.67
N LYS A 57 -4.95 7.05 3.62
CA LYS A 57 -5.23 5.88 2.78
C LYS A 57 -4.39 5.83 1.51
N THR A 58 -3.63 6.87 1.26
CA THR A 58 -2.76 6.99 0.08
C THR A 58 -1.56 6.07 0.20
N PRO A 59 -1.15 5.38 -0.88
CA PRO A 59 0.10 4.62 -0.93
C PRO A 59 1.31 5.48 -0.60
N ILE A 60 2.25 4.92 0.18
CA ILE A 60 3.42 5.65 0.66
C ILE A 60 4.70 4.92 0.28
N ILE A 61 5.68 5.65 -0.24
CA ILE A 61 7.07 5.23 -0.34
C ILE A 61 7.87 6.02 0.70
N PHE A 62 8.40 5.32 1.70
CA PHE A 62 9.25 5.96 2.70
C PHE A 62 10.68 6.10 2.19
N THR A 63 11.31 7.26 2.48
CA THR A 63 12.72 7.51 2.22
C THR A 63 13.37 8.00 3.51
N THR A 64 14.43 7.36 4.00
CA THR A 64 15.01 7.71 5.29
C THR A 64 16.47 7.28 5.43
N ASP A 65 17.18 7.89 6.35
CA ASP A 65 18.54 7.50 6.74
C ASP A 65 18.57 6.36 7.79
N TYR A 66 17.40 5.86 8.24
CA TYR A 66 17.29 4.94 9.36
C TYR A 66 16.58 3.65 8.97
N ASP A 67 17.17 2.50 9.26
CA ASP A 67 16.63 1.16 8.99
C ASP A 67 15.67 0.65 10.07
N GLU A 68 15.78 1.17 11.29
CA GLU A 68 15.02 0.72 12.46
C GLU A 68 13.50 0.95 12.39
N TYR A 69 13.04 1.80 11.47
CA TYR A 69 11.62 2.10 11.29
C TYR A 69 10.93 1.20 10.26
N ALA A 70 11.68 0.39 9.51
CA ALA A 70 11.13 -0.44 8.45
C ALA A 70 9.91 -1.27 8.91
N LEU A 71 9.98 -1.92 10.07
CA LEU A 71 8.87 -2.71 10.60
C LEU A 71 7.66 -1.87 11.06
N LYS A 72 7.88 -0.60 11.42
CA LYS A 72 6.81 0.28 11.89
C LYS A 72 5.98 0.84 10.75
N VAL A 73 6.62 1.15 9.62
CA VAL A 73 5.94 1.72 8.46
C VAL A 73 5.02 0.72 7.75
N PHE A 74 5.27 -0.58 7.87
CA PHE A 74 4.41 -1.62 7.29
C PHE A 74 3.01 -1.72 7.88
N LYS A 75 2.71 -1.00 8.96
CA LYS A 75 1.35 -0.85 9.49
C LYS A 75 0.50 0.12 8.65
N HIS A 76 1.13 0.92 7.80
CA HIS A 76 0.49 1.88 6.92
C HIS A 76 0.55 1.35 5.48
N PHE A 77 -0.18 1.95 4.56
CA PHE A 77 -0.18 1.52 3.15
C PHE A 77 1.17 1.84 2.48
N THR A 78 2.19 1.09 2.85
CA THR A 78 3.58 1.27 2.40
C THR A 78 3.86 0.42 1.17
N ILE A 79 4.20 1.09 0.07
CA ILE A 79 4.63 0.45 -1.18
C ILE A 79 6.07 -0.01 -1.08
N ASP A 80 6.94 0.88 -0.58
CA ASP A 80 8.35 0.59 -0.42
C ASP A 80 9.02 1.44 0.67
N TYR A 81 10.26 1.03 1.02
CA TYR A 81 11.08 1.68 2.03
C TYR A 81 12.51 1.79 1.51
N ILE A 82 12.93 3.01 1.20
CA ILE A 82 14.21 3.31 0.56
C ILE A 82 15.15 3.94 1.58
N LEU A 83 16.30 3.30 1.80
CA LEU A 83 17.35 3.84 2.68
C LEU A 83 18.22 4.85 1.93
N LYS A 84 18.50 5.97 2.54
CA LYS A 84 19.47 6.97 2.07
C LYS A 84 20.90 6.58 2.49
N PRO A 85 21.93 6.80 1.67
CA PRO A 85 21.83 7.25 0.28
C PRO A 85 21.32 6.12 -0.63
N PHE A 86 20.48 6.45 -1.60
CA PHE A 86 19.92 5.53 -2.57
C PHE A 86 20.30 5.90 -3.99
N GLU A 87 20.36 4.91 -4.86
CA GLU A 87 20.59 5.07 -6.29
C GLU A 87 19.26 5.32 -7.02
N ASP A 88 19.34 5.86 -8.23
CA ASP A 88 18.16 6.13 -9.07
C ASP A 88 17.32 4.89 -9.29
N GLU A 89 17.96 3.73 -9.40
CA GLU A 89 17.35 2.43 -9.59
C GLU A 89 16.42 2.04 -8.44
N ASP A 90 16.77 2.34 -7.19
CA ASP A 90 15.93 2.05 -6.01
C ASP A 90 14.61 2.81 -6.10
N LEU A 91 14.66 4.07 -6.53
CA LEU A 91 13.47 4.89 -6.76
C LEU A 91 12.63 4.33 -7.91
N TYR A 92 13.26 3.95 -9.01
CA TYR A 92 12.55 3.42 -10.18
C TYR A 92 11.88 2.08 -9.88
N GLN A 93 12.49 1.21 -9.10
CA GLN A 93 11.88 -0.05 -8.64
C GLN A 93 10.66 0.22 -7.74
N ALA A 94 10.75 1.17 -6.82
CA ALA A 94 9.62 1.55 -5.97
C ALA A 94 8.44 2.13 -6.78
N LEU A 95 8.72 2.95 -7.80
CA LEU A 95 7.72 3.48 -8.72
C LEU A 95 7.09 2.39 -9.59
N ALA A 96 7.87 1.46 -10.10
CA ALA A 96 7.36 0.33 -10.89
C ALA A 96 6.46 -0.58 -10.04
N LYS A 97 6.81 -0.78 -8.78
CA LYS A 97 5.98 -1.50 -7.80
C LYS A 97 4.65 -0.79 -7.54
N TYR A 98 4.68 0.53 -7.34
CA TYR A 98 3.48 1.35 -7.22
C TYR A 98 2.58 1.22 -8.47
N GLU A 99 3.13 1.38 -9.67
CA GLU A 99 2.38 1.29 -10.92
C GLU A 99 1.75 -0.09 -11.12
N THR A 100 2.45 -1.15 -10.75
CA THR A 100 1.91 -2.52 -10.79
C THR A 100 0.72 -2.68 -9.84
N ILE A 101 0.80 -2.14 -8.63
CA ILE A 101 -0.29 -2.19 -7.66
C ILE A 101 -1.47 -1.36 -8.17
N ARG A 102 -1.23 -0.13 -8.64
CA ARG A 102 -2.25 0.77 -9.18
C ARG A 102 -3.01 0.15 -10.35
N SER A 103 -2.29 -0.38 -11.33
CA SER A 103 -2.89 -0.99 -12.53
C SER A 103 -3.73 -2.22 -12.19
N ASN A 104 -3.31 -3.04 -11.23
CA ASN A 104 -4.09 -4.19 -10.79
C ASN A 104 -5.38 -3.77 -10.05
N PHE A 105 -5.34 -2.69 -9.27
CA PHE A 105 -6.54 -2.11 -8.66
C PHE A 105 -7.53 -1.60 -9.70
N ASP A 106 -7.07 -0.89 -10.73
CA ASP A 106 -7.92 -0.37 -11.81
C ASP A 106 -8.56 -1.50 -12.62
N ILE A 107 -7.82 -2.57 -12.90
CA ILE A 107 -8.35 -3.76 -13.57
C ILE A 107 -9.41 -4.44 -12.71
N SER A 108 -9.16 -4.61 -11.42
CA SER A 108 -10.11 -5.23 -10.48
C SER A 108 -11.41 -4.43 -10.37
N LEU A 109 -11.32 -3.11 -10.30
CA LEU A 109 -12.49 -2.22 -10.32
C LEU A 109 -13.27 -2.33 -11.64
N THR A 110 -12.58 -2.38 -12.76
CA THR A 110 -13.20 -2.52 -14.10
C THR A 110 -13.89 -3.88 -14.24
N LEU A 111 -13.24 -4.97 -13.83
CA LEU A 111 -13.80 -6.32 -13.84
C LEU A 111 -15.01 -6.44 -12.90
N ASN A 112 -14.94 -5.87 -11.70
CA ASN A 112 -16.07 -5.83 -10.78
C ASN A 112 -17.25 -5.03 -11.32
N THR A 113 -16.99 -3.93 -12.00
CA THR A 113 -18.04 -3.12 -12.66
C THR A 113 -18.68 -3.88 -13.81
N LEU A 114 -17.88 -4.57 -14.64
CA LEU A 114 -18.38 -5.43 -15.71
C LEU A 114 -19.16 -6.63 -15.16
N ALA A 115 -18.66 -7.30 -14.11
CA ALA A 115 -19.34 -8.40 -13.45
C ALA A 115 -20.67 -7.98 -12.80
N THR A 116 -20.78 -6.75 -12.29
CA THR A 116 -22.05 -6.21 -11.77
C THR A 116 -23.03 -5.88 -12.87
N LEU A 117 -22.58 -5.54 -14.07
CA LEU A 117 -23.44 -5.31 -15.25
C LEU A 117 -23.95 -6.64 -15.86
N GLU A 118 -23.15 -7.71 -15.81
CA GLU A 118 -23.54 -9.04 -16.27
C GLU A 118 -24.37 -9.83 -15.23
N ASN A 119 -24.22 -9.56 -13.94
CA ASN A 119 -24.82 -10.30 -12.83
C ASN A 119 -26.20 -9.79 -12.37
N ASN A 120 -27.05 -9.36 -13.29
CA ASN A 120 -28.50 -9.46 -13.02
C ASN A 120 -29.01 -10.91 -13.07
N SER A 121 -28.14 -11.89 -13.21
CA SER A 121 -28.48 -13.33 -13.15
C SER A 121 -27.20 -14.15 -12.90
N LYS A 122 -26.85 -14.44 -11.66
CA LYS A 122 -26.35 -15.71 -11.13
C LYS A 122 -25.54 -15.54 -9.83
N THR A 123 -25.75 -16.47 -8.92
CA THR A 123 -25.12 -16.71 -7.63
C THR A 123 -23.62 -16.47 -7.60
N THR A 124 -23.17 -15.50 -6.79
CA THR A 124 -21.76 -15.18 -6.54
C THR A 124 -21.13 -16.32 -5.72
N THR A 125 -20.23 -17.06 -6.30
CA THR A 125 -19.36 -17.98 -5.55
C THR A 125 -18.37 -17.11 -4.78
N LEU A 126 -18.59 -16.94 -3.49
CA LEU A 126 -17.68 -16.22 -2.60
C LEU A 126 -16.44 -17.09 -2.38
N HIS A 127 -15.29 -16.65 -2.88
CA HIS A 127 -14.02 -17.29 -2.56
C HIS A 127 -13.65 -17.02 -1.10
N LYS A 128 -13.31 -18.08 -0.36
CA LYS A 128 -12.84 -18.02 1.02
C LYS A 128 -11.37 -18.38 1.06
N ILE A 129 -10.60 -17.53 1.73
CA ILE A 129 -9.15 -17.70 1.89
C ILE A 129 -8.87 -18.20 3.31
N ALA A 130 -8.17 -19.32 3.43
CA ALA A 130 -7.72 -19.83 4.71
C ALA A 130 -6.44 -19.09 5.14
N VAL A 131 -6.45 -18.55 6.35
CA VAL A 131 -5.33 -17.81 6.94
C VAL A 131 -5.06 -18.27 8.35
N SER A 132 -3.87 -18.06 8.87
CA SER A 132 -3.50 -18.41 10.23
C SER A 132 -3.26 -17.18 11.12
N ASN A 133 -3.60 -17.33 12.40
CA ASN A 133 -3.20 -16.40 13.45
C ASN A 133 -2.72 -17.24 14.65
N GLY A 134 -1.41 -17.39 14.77
CA GLY A 134 -0.80 -18.34 15.69
C GLY A 134 -1.21 -19.78 15.32
N HIS A 135 -1.87 -20.47 16.25
CA HIS A 135 -2.30 -21.87 16.04
C HIS A 135 -3.77 -22.00 15.55
N LYS A 136 -4.44 -20.89 15.23
CA LYS A 136 -5.85 -20.90 14.78
C LYS A 136 -5.94 -20.59 13.30
N LEU A 137 -6.72 -21.41 12.59
CA LEU A 137 -7.10 -21.17 11.20
C LEU A 137 -8.38 -20.33 11.17
N HIS A 138 -8.41 -19.35 10.27
CA HIS A 138 -9.56 -18.50 9.98
C HIS A 138 -9.89 -18.59 8.51
N LEU A 139 -11.17 -18.48 8.17
CA LEU A 139 -11.65 -18.36 6.80
C LEU A 139 -12.10 -16.92 6.59
N LEU A 140 -11.36 -16.18 5.76
CA LEU A 140 -11.72 -14.82 5.36
C LEU A 140 -12.50 -14.87 4.05
N ASN A 141 -13.54 -14.04 3.92
CA ASN A 141 -14.11 -13.80 2.62
C ASN A 141 -13.24 -12.81 1.88
N GLU A 142 -13.13 -12.94 0.58
CA GLU A 142 -12.34 -12.06 -0.29
C GLU A 142 -12.70 -10.57 -0.08
N ARG A 143 -13.97 -10.24 0.06
CA ARG A 143 -14.47 -8.89 0.32
C ARG A 143 -14.09 -8.28 1.67
N ASP A 144 -13.67 -9.12 2.63
CA ASP A 144 -13.27 -8.66 3.97
C ASP A 144 -11.78 -8.31 4.00
N ILE A 145 -11.06 -8.52 2.90
CA ILE A 145 -9.63 -8.26 2.77
C ILE A 145 -9.40 -6.84 2.28
N ALA A 146 -8.60 -6.09 3.03
CA ALA A 146 -8.19 -4.75 2.66
C ALA A 146 -6.95 -4.76 1.74
N TYR A 147 -5.92 -5.50 2.12
CA TYR A 147 -4.69 -5.61 1.34
C TYR A 147 -3.84 -6.81 1.77
N PHE A 148 -2.85 -7.12 0.93
CA PHE A 148 -1.82 -8.13 1.17
C PHE A 148 -0.46 -7.45 1.25
N PHE A 149 0.43 -7.95 2.11
CA PHE A 149 1.81 -7.53 2.10
C PHE A 149 2.75 -8.69 2.44
N ALA A 150 3.96 -8.64 1.89
CA ALA A 150 4.99 -9.62 2.17
C ALA A 150 6.04 -9.03 3.12
N SER A 151 6.42 -9.79 4.16
CA SER A 151 7.50 -9.43 5.06
C SER A 151 8.37 -10.65 5.33
N GLY A 152 9.64 -10.56 4.96
CA GLY A 152 10.55 -11.70 5.00
C GLY A 152 10.07 -12.84 4.11
N LYS A 153 9.81 -14.00 4.70
CA LYS A 153 9.33 -15.21 4.00
C LYS A 153 7.82 -15.40 4.06
N HIS A 154 7.09 -14.50 4.71
CA HIS A 154 5.66 -14.65 4.98
C HIS A 154 4.85 -13.64 4.19
N LEU A 155 3.71 -14.08 3.71
CA LEU A 155 2.66 -13.25 3.16
C LEU A 155 1.62 -12.97 4.25
N PHE A 156 1.22 -11.72 4.39
CA PHE A 156 0.24 -11.27 5.36
C PHE A 156 -1.00 -10.75 4.65
N ILE A 157 -2.15 -10.98 5.27
CA ILE A 157 -3.44 -10.47 4.81
C ILE A 157 -4.01 -9.57 5.90
N THR A 158 -4.34 -8.34 5.57
CA THR A 158 -5.03 -7.42 6.47
C THR A 158 -6.47 -7.23 6.02
N THR A 159 -7.40 -7.35 6.97
CA THR A 159 -8.84 -7.17 6.71
C THR A 159 -9.26 -5.70 6.85
N ASN A 160 -10.46 -5.38 6.35
CA ASN A 160 -11.10 -4.07 6.51
C ASN A 160 -11.35 -3.68 7.99
N GLU A 161 -11.29 -4.66 8.91
CA GLU A 161 -11.37 -4.45 10.36
C GLU A 161 -9.98 -4.28 11.02
N ASP A 162 -8.94 -4.06 10.23
CA ASP A 162 -7.54 -3.87 10.67
C ASP A 162 -6.95 -5.09 11.41
N LYS A 163 -7.43 -6.31 11.09
CA LYS A 163 -6.89 -7.57 11.61
C LYS A 163 -5.92 -8.16 10.61
N THR A 164 -4.71 -8.49 11.07
CA THR A 164 -3.66 -9.09 10.23
C THR A 164 -3.50 -10.58 10.54
N TYR A 165 -3.39 -11.37 9.47
CA TYR A 165 -3.23 -12.81 9.47
C TYR A 165 -2.04 -13.22 8.63
N ILE A 166 -1.46 -14.39 8.92
CA ILE A 166 -0.41 -14.99 8.10
C ILE A 166 -1.08 -15.89 7.05
N TYR A 167 -0.62 -15.76 5.81
CA TYR A 167 -0.99 -16.66 4.73
C TYR A 167 0.18 -17.60 4.44
N ASP A 168 -0.06 -18.90 4.59
CA ASP A 168 1.01 -19.90 4.60
C ASP A 168 1.46 -20.33 3.19
N ASP A 169 0.72 -19.96 2.13
CA ASP A 169 1.06 -20.26 0.74
C ASP A 169 1.82 -19.11 0.06
N THR A 170 2.28 -19.34 -1.17
CA THR A 170 2.98 -18.32 -1.95
C THR A 170 2.01 -17.32 -2.60
N VAL A 171 2.54 -16.16 -3.02
CA VAL A 171 1.77 -15.15 -3.79
C VAL A 171 1.18 -15.76 -5.08
N LYS A 172 1.89 -16.70 -5.72
CA LYS A 172 1.40 -17.40 -6.93
C LYS A 172 0.18 -18.25 -6.62
N ASP A 173 0.17 -18.94 -5.49
CA ASP A 173 -0.94 -19.79 -5.07
C ASP A 173 -2.16 -18.94 -4.68
N LEU A 174 -1.93 -17.75 -4.11
CA LEU A 174 -2.99 -16.80 -3.79
C LEU A 174 -3.66 -16.29 -5.07
N ILE A 175 -2.88 -15.82 -6.05
CA ILE A 175 -3.41 -15.31 -7.34
C ILE A 175 -4.22 -16.39 -8.09
N ALA A 176 -3.87 -17.66 -7.95
CA ALA A 176 -4.60 -18.75 -8.56
C ALA A 176 -5.94 -19.08 -7.88
N LYS A 177 -6.18 -18.56 -6.67
CA LYS A 177 -7.39 -18.77 -5.86
C LYS A 177 -8.36 -17.58 -5.87
N LEU A 178 -7.92 -16.43 -6.39
CA LEU A 178 -8.71 -15.21 -6.59
C LEU A 178 -9.27 -15.16 -8.02
#